data_470648745fd44baaa5600f8001d4ab66
#
_entry.id   470648745fd44baaa5600f8001d4ab66
#
_cell.length_a   1.000
_cell.length_b   1.000
_cell.length_c   1.000
_cell.angle_alpha   90.00
_cell.angle_beta   90.00
_cell.angle_gamma   90.00
#
_symmetry.space_group_name_H-M   'P 1'
#
loop_
_entity.id
_entity.type
_entity.pdbx_description
1 polymer ?
#
loop_
_entity_poly.entity_id
_entity_poly.type
_entity_poly.pdbx_seq_one_letter_code
_entity_poly.pdbx_strand_id
1 'polypeptide(L)'
;MNKSVTIGILTLLVAAPLAMGRAPGPGQSPDMTLLDDPSENGFTRIFNGQDLAGWGGNPALWSVKDGALTGQTSAEHPIQGNTFLVWTNGEVGDFELRCSFRIVPMNSDGFANSGIQYRSVILDKANWVVGGYQADMEAGPTYTGILYEERMSRGIMASRGEKVVWDKDCKKQVTGSLGKSEDLQAAIRQGEWNNYVIIAKGNHLRHYINGHQTVDVIDDCESKRAMKGVLALQLHAGKPMLVQFRDIRLRVPAEGGASAIDLKRMQGAWRVASIESRGSLVPEENVTNIVVTVNGNNYEVSGGDITDKGTFTMDTSKSPRQMDIHPNSGPDSGVTIQAVYEVGAETMRVCYAREGASRPTSFKTTDDDRVLMIVYKR
;
A
#
# COMPACT_ATOMS: atom_id res chain seq x y z
N MET A 1 -3.58 53.04 19.16
CA MET A 1 -2.49 52.09 19.02
C MET A 1 -3.05 50.86 18.29
N ASN A 2 -2.86 50.85 16.99
CA ASN A 2 -3.37 49.74 16.14
C ASN A 2 -2.50 48.51 16.33
N LYS A 3 -3.07 47.44 16.88
CA LYS A 3 -2.46 46.13 16.83
C LYS A 3 -2.81 45.50 15.49
N SER A 4 -1.85 45.39 14.61
CA SER A 4 -1.96 44.63 13.38
C SER A 4 -2.26 43.17 13.73
N VAL A 5 -3.41 42.67 13.28
CA VAL A 5 -3.82 41.27 13.40
C VAL A 5 -3.21 40.51 12.22
N THR A 6 -2.18 39.74 12.46
CA THR A 6 -1.63 38.84 11.46
C THR A 6 -2.57 37.66 11.32
N ILE A 7 -3.17 37.49 10.18
CA ILE A 7 -4.24 36.55 9.88
C ILE A 7 -3.68 35.43 9.00
N GLY A 8 -3.74 34.21 9.50
CA GLY A 8 -3.48 32.99 8.72
C GLY A 8 -4.80 32.22 8.52
N ILE A 9 -5.08 31.63 7.60
CA ILE A 9 -6.02 31.42 6.47
C ILE A 9 -6.89 30.11 6.53
N LEU A 10 -8.06 29.92 6.15
CA LEU A 10 -9.46 29.66 6.13
C LEU A 10 -10.12 28.41 5.49
N THR A 11 -11.38 28.12 5.75
CA THR A 11 -12.32 27.10 5.19
C THR A 11 -13.62 27.61 4.61
N LEU A 12 -14.27 26.79 3.76
CA LEU A 12 -15.73 26.75 3.64
C LEU A 12 -16.29 25.34 3.31
N LEU A 13 -17.39 24.98 3.96
CA LEU A 13 -18.16 23.77 3.76
C LEU A 13 -19.31 23.97 2.78
N VAL A 14 -19.56 22.97 1.91
CA VAL A 14 -20.85 22.77 1.25
C VAL A 14 -21.31 21.34 1.57
N ALA A 15 -22.45 21.22 2.23
CA ALA A 15 -23.10 19.95 2.50
C ALA A 15 -23.91 19.51 1.27
N ALA A 16 -23.71 18.29 0.78
CA ALA A 16 -24.56 17.62 -0.20
C ALA A 16 -25.46 16.57 0.51
N PRO A 17 -26.72 16.36 0.04
CA PRO A 17 -27.67 15.48 0.70
C PRO A 17 -27.36 14.00 0.46
N LEU A 18 -27.55 13.19 1.50
CA LEU A 18 -27.52 11.73 1.41
C LEU A 18 -28.68 11.20 0.56
N ALA A 19 -28.34 10.51 -0.53
CA ALA A 19 -29.28 9.69 -1.28
C ALA A 19 -29.31 8.27 -0.71
N MET A 20 -30.47 7.82 -0.24
CA MET A 20 -30.69 6.43 0.17
C MET A 20 -30.65 5.50 -1.04
N GLY A 21 -29.67 4.61 -1.08
CA GLY A 21 -29.52 3.60 -2.11
C GLY A 21 -30.48 2.42 -1.91
N ARG A 22 -31.10 2.01 -3.01
CA ARG A 22 -32.01 0.86 -3.14
C ARG A 22 -31.19 -0.45 -3.07
N ALA A 23 -31.70 -1.46 -2.37
CA ALA A 23 -31.06 -2.78 -2.29
C ALA A 23 -30.88 -3.44 -3.66
N PRO A 24 -29.75 -4.11 -3.94
CA PRO A 24 -29.50 -4.78 -5.22
C PRO A 24 -30.31 -6.08 -5.35
N GLY A 25 -30.77 -6.36 -6.57
CA GLY A 25 -31.47 -7.59 -6.94
C GLY A 25 -30.51 -8.78 -7.09
N PRO A 26 -31.01 -10.03 -7.15
CA PRO A 26 -30.19 -11.23 -7.23
C PRO A 26 -29.49 -11.30 -8.60
N GLY A 27 -28.15 -11.26 -8.59
CA GLY A 27 -27.30 -11.38 -9.78
C GLY A 27 -26.14 -10.39 -9.89
N GLN A 28 -25.99 -9.46 -8.97
CA GLN A 28 -24.82 -8.55 -8.96
C GLN A 28 -23.68 -9.10 -8.09
N SER A 29 -22.48 -9.05 -8.68
CA SER A 29 -21.23 -9.50 -8.04
C SER A 29 -20.99 -8.86 -6.67
N PRO A 30 -20.40 -9.57 -5.70
CA PRO A 30 -20.16 -9.08 -4.34
C PRO A 30 -19.11 -7.95 -4.22
N ASP A 31 -18.78 -7.25 -5.31
CA ASP A 31 -17.52 -6.52 -5.45
C ASP A 31 -17.53 -5.03 -5.05
N MET A 32 -18.69 -4.47 -4.70
CA MET A 32 -18.79 -3.04 -4.33
C MET A 32 -18.70 -2.75 -2.83
N THR A 33 -18.81 -3.77 -1.99
CA THR A 33 -18.82 -3.60 -0.52
C THR A 33 -17.43 -3.53 0.12
N LEU A 34 -16.37 -3.87 -0.60
CA LEU A 34 -14.99 -3.85 -0.08
C LEU A 34 -14.33 -2.47 -0.11
N LEU A 35 -14.86 -1.51 -0.86
CA LEU A 35 -14.28 -0.17 -0.99
C LEU A 35 -14.52 0.71 0.25
N ASP A 36 -15.51 0.38 1.07
CA ASP A 36 -15.86 1.12 2.27
C ASP A 36 -15.33 0.46 3.57
N ASP A 37 -14.63 -0.69 3.46
CA ASP A 37 -13.98 -1.33 4.60
C ASP A 37 -12.72 -0.53 4.99
N PRO A 38 -12.64 0.01 6.23
CA PRO A 38 -11.46 0.75 6.68
C PRO A 38 -10.17 -0.09 6.62
N SER A 39 -10.24 -1.42 6.67
CA SER A 39 -9.08 -2.31 6.51
C SER A 39 -8.51 -2.30 5.09
N GLU A 40 -9.28 -1.88 4.09
CA GLU A 40 -8.88 -1.76 2.68
C GLU A 40 -8.33 -0.36 2.33
N ASN A 41 -8.31 0.56 3.28
CA ASN A 41 -7.79 1.90 3.05
C ASN A 41 -6.30 1.85 2.65
N GLY A 42 -5.97 2.52 1.57
CA GLY A 42 -4.62 2.59 1.00
C GLY A 42 -4.22 1.41 0.11
N PHE A 43 -5.11 0.45 -0.14
CA PHE A 43 -4.88 -0.59 -1.13
C PHE A 43 -5.24 -0.12 -2.55
N THR A 44 -4.40 -0.54 -3.50
CA THR A 44 -4.63 -0.37 -4.94
C THR A 44 -4.82 -1.75 -5.56
N ARG A 45 -5.87 -1.95 -6.36
CA ARG A 45 -6.01 -3.16 -7.19
C ARG A 45 -4.94 -3.14 -8.27
N ILE A 46 -4.15 -4.21 -8.38
CA ILE A 46 -3.10 -4.36 -9.39
C ILE A 46 -3.47 -5.39 -10.46
N PHE A 47 -4.66 -5.95 -10.39
CA PHE A 47 -5.31 -6.75 -11.43
C PHE A 47 -6.74 -6.24 -11.64
N ASN A 48 -7.12 -6.02 -12.90
CA ASN A 48 -8.41 -5.42 -13.27
C ASN A 48 -9.57 -6.42 -13.38
N GLY A 49 -9.29 -7.72 -13.26
CA GLY A 49 -10.29 -8.79 -13.40
C GLY A 49 -10.70 -9.13 -14.84
N GLN A 50 -10.14 -8.48 -15.86
CA GLN A 50 -10.62 -8.58 -17.25
C GLN A 50 -9.55 -9.11 -18.22
N ASP A 51 -8.31 -8.60 -18.12
CA ASP A 51 -7.22 -8.93 -19.03
C ASP A 51 -5.86 -8.94 -18.31
N LEU A 52 -4.78 -9.21 -19.05
CA LEU A 52 -3.41 -9.23 -18.55
C LEU A 52 -2.74 -7.86 -18.55
N ALA A 53 -3.47 -6.74 -18.67
CA ALA A 53 -2.88 -5.41 -18.64
C ALA A 53 -2.11 -5.18 -17.33
N GLY A 54 -0.85 -4.73 -17.44
CA GLY A 54 0.05 -4.57 -16.30
C GLY A 54 0.74 -5.86 -15.84
N TRP A 55 0.57 -6.97 -16.57
CA TRP A 55 1.20 -8.26 -16.31
C TRP A 55 1.87 -8.80 -17.56
N GLY A 56 3.08 -9.32 -17.43
CA GLY A 56 3.87 -9.92 -18.51
C GLY A 56 4.21 -11.37 -18.23
N GLY A 57 3.98 -12.23 -19.21
CA GLY A 57 4.24 -13.67 -19.11
C GLY A 57 4.01 -14.35 -20.46
N ASN A 58 4.19 -15.67 -20.53
CA ASN A 58 3.92 -16.43 -21.73
C ASN A 58 2.40 -16.50 -21.99
N PRO A 59 1.85 -15.90 -23.07
CA PRO A 59 0.42 -15.88 -23.33
C PRO A 59 -0.17 -17.24 -23.70
N ALA A 60 0.65 -18.24 -24.03
CA ALA A 60 0.19 -19.62 -24.22
C ALA A 60 -0.13 -20.34 -22.90
N LEU A 61 0.36 -19.82 -21.77
CA LEU A 61 0.24 -20.43 -20.45
C LEU A 61 -0.63 -19.61 -19.50
N TRP A 62 -0.73 -18.28 -19.72
CA TRP A 62 -1.45 -17.36 -18.85
C TRP A 62 -2.60 -16.69 -19.59
N SER A 63 -3.74 -16.65 -18.94
CA SER A 63 -4.98 -16.04 -19.45
C SER A 63 -5.80 -15.48 -18.29
N VAL A 64 -6.92 -14.80 -18.60
CA VAL A 64 -7.95 -14.49 -17.61
C VAL A 64 -9.15 -15.39 -17.82
N LYS A 65 -9.60 -16.08 -16.78
CA LYS A 65 -10.80 -16.92 -16.77
C LYS A 65 -11.61 -16.61 -15.51
N ASP A 66 -12.88 -16.36 -15.67
CA ASP A 66 -13.84 -16.09 -14.59
C ASP A 66 -13.36 -14.99 -13.62
N GLY A 67 -12.78 -13.90 -14.16
CA GLY A 67 -12.27 -12.80 -13.38
C GLY A 67 -10.95 -13.09 -12.61
N ALA A 68 -10.24 -14.16 -12.97
CA ALA A 68 -8.99 -14.56 -12.32
C ALA A 68 -7.85 -14.72 -13.33
N LEU A 69 -6.64 -14.24 -12.94
CA LEU A 69 -5.40 -14.62 -13.60
C LEU A 69 -5.25 -16.12 -13.51
N THR A 70 -5.15 -16.80 -14.64
CA THR A 70 -5.16 -18.28 -14.73
C THR A 70 -3.90 -18.74 -15.42
N GLY A 71 -3.03 -19.43 -14.69
CA GLY A 71 -1.89 -20.20 -15.21
C GLY A 71 -2.29 -21.66 -15.35
N GLN A 72 -2.01 -22.25 -16.51
CA GLN A 72 -2.39 -23.64 -16.79
C GLN A 72 -1.33 -24.34 -17.64
N THR A 73 -0.97 -25.56 -17.23
CA THR A 73 -0.22 -26.53 -18.04
C THR A 73 -1.12 -27.70 -18.43
N SER A 74 -0.78 -28.39 -19.51
CA SER A 74 -1.46 -29.62 -19.93
C SER A 74 -0.44 -30.67 -20.36
N ALA A 75 -0.91 -31.88 -20.61
CA ALA A 75 -0.06 -32.95 -21.15
C ALA A 75 0.47 -32.63 -22.56
N GLU A 76 -0.32 -31.89 -23.35
CA GLU A 76 0.04 -31.46 -24.70
C GLU A 76 0.99 -30.25 -24.69
N HIS A 77 0.98 -29.45 -23.64
CA HIS A 77 1.79 -28.24 -23.48
C HIS A 77 2.55 -28.25 -22.15
N PRO A 78 3.50 -29.20 -21.97
CA PRO A 78 4.33 -29.26 -20.77
C PRO A 78 5.35 -28.12 -20.78
N ILE A 79 5.76 -27.66 -19.60
CA ILE A 79 6.86 -26.73 -19.42
C ILE A 79 8.05 -27.42 -18.76
N GLN A 80 9.26 -27.10 -19.21
CA GLN A 80 10.49 -27.74 -18.72
C GLN A 80 11.06 -27.09 -17.46
N GLY A 81 10.64 -25.89 -17.14
CA GLY A 81 11.07 -25.14 -15.96
C GLY A 81 9.97 -24.20 -15.47
N ASN A 82 10.08 -23.77 -14.23
CA ASN A 82 9.17 -22.79 -13.67
C ASN A 82 9.21 -21.49 -14.49
N THR A 83 8.02 -20.97 -14.82
CA THR A 83 7.83 -19.71 -15.53
C THR A 83 6.85 -18.83 -14.74
N PHE A 84 6.86 -17.54 -15.01
CA PHE A 84 6.16 -16.59 -14.16
C PHE A 84 5.33 -15.59 -14.95
N LEU A 85 4.24 -15.13 -14.34
CA LEU A 85 3.52 -13.93 -14.74
C LEU A 85 3.99 -12.77 -13.86
N VAL A 86 4.72 -11.83 -14.46
CA VAL A 86 5.39 -10.72 -13.76
C VAL A 86 4.50 -9.48 -13.78
N TRP A 87 4.30 -8.85 -12.64
CA TRP A 87 3.68 -7.53 -12.58
C TRP A 87 4.67 -6.47 -13.11
N THR A 88 4.27 -5.75 -14.18
CA THR A 88 5.18 -4.89 -14.96
C THR A 88 5.15 -3.43 -14.55
N ASN A 89 4.29 -3.04 -13.60
CA ASN A 89 4.10 -1.64 -13.23
C ASN A 89 5.06 -1.17 -12.12
N GLY A 90 6.15 -1.91 -11.89
CA GLY A 90 7.23 -1.50 -11.00
C GLY A 90 7.75 -2.59 -10.07
N GLU A 91 8.49 -2.17 -9.09
CA GLU A 91 9.05 -2.99 -8.03
C GLU A 91 8.49 -2.57 -6.67
N VAL A 92 8.44 -3.50 -5.73
CA VAL A 92 7.99 -3.24 -4.36
C VAL A 92 9.13 -3.40 -3.36
N GLY A 93 9.22 -2.45 -2.42
CA GLY A 93 10.07 -2.52 -1.23
C GLY A 93 9.28 -3.04 -0.04
N ASP A 94 8.88 -2.14 0.85
CA ASP A 94 7.91 -2.44 1.89
C ASP A 94 6.50 -2.48 1.29
N PHE A 95 5.71 -3.48 1.66
CA PHE A 95 4.36 -3.65 1.12
C PHE A 95 3.50 -4.58 1.97
N GLU A 96 2.19 -4.50 1.76
CA GLU A 96 1.23 -5.55 2.06
C GLU A 96 0.50 -5.94 0.77
N LEU A 97 0.58 -7.22 0.41
CA LEU A 97 -0.16 -7.82 -0.70
C LEU A 97 -1.28 -8.68 -0.15
N ARG A 98 -2.48 -8.51 -0.69
CA ARG A 98 -3.64 -9.39 -0.44
C ARG A 98 -4.13 -9.95 -1.75
N CYS A 99 -4.41 -11.24 -1.80
CA CYS A 99 -5.05 -11.88 -2.94
C CYS A 99 -5.84 -13.12 -2.52
N SER A 100 -6.70 -13.60 -3.40
CA SER A 100 -7.27 -14.93 -3.31
C SER A 100 -6.57 -15.83 -4.34
N PHE A 101 -6.24 -17.04 -3.93
CA PHE A 101 -5.66 -18.07 -4.82
C PHE A 101 -6.46 -19.36 -4.77
N ARG A 102 -6.41 -20.11 -5.86
CA ARG A 102 -6.89 -21.48 -5.98
C ARG A 102 -5.90 -22.29 -6.80
N ILE A 103 -5.56 -23.49 -6.35
CA ILE A 103 -4.66 -24.41 -7.05
C ILE A 103 -5.30 -25.78 -7.19
N VAL A 104 -5.25 -26.35 -8.40
CA VAL A 104 -5.93 -27.59 -8.74
C VAL A 104 -4.98 -28.48 -9.55
N PRO A 105 -4.67 -29.69 -9.08
CA PRO A 105 -3.96 -30.67 -9.88
C PRO A 105 -4.86 -31.16 -11.03
N MET A 106 -4.29 -31.28 -12.21
CA MET A 106 -4.95 -31.80 -13.42
C MET A 106 -4.30 -33.12 -13.85
N ASN A 107 -3.87 -33.92 -12.87
CA ASN A 107 -3.16 -35.18 -13.03
C ASN A 107 -3.55 -36.17 -11.93
N SER A 108 -3.26 -37.45 -12.15
CA SER A 108 -3.60 -38.53 -11.23
C SER A 108 -2.78 -38.54 -9.93
N ASP A 109 -1.63 -37.89 -9.93
CA ASP A 109 -0.71 -37.90 -8.77
C ASP A 109 -1.12 -36.84 -7.74
N GLY A 110 -2.10 -36.00 -8.05
CA GLY A 110 -2.53 -34.91 -7.19
C GLY A 110 -1.49 -33.78 -7.02
N PHE A 111 -0.50 -33.69 -7.93
CA PHE A 111 0.56 -32.69 -7.84
C PHE A 111 0.15 -31.40 -8.52
N ALA A 112 0.27 -30.30 -7.79
CA ALA A 112 0.29 -28.94 -8.31
C ALA A 112 1.05 -28.05 -7.32
N ASN A 113 1.94 -27.20 -7.81
CA ASN A 113 2.68 -26.23 -7.00
C ASN A 113 2.73 -24.89 -7.71
N SER A 114 2.75 -23.83 -6.95
CA SER A 114 2.84 -22.44 -7.40
C SER A 114 3.37 -21.55 -6.26
N GLY A 115 3.44 -20.24 -6.49
CA GLY A 115 3.86 -19.30 -5.47
C GLY A 115 3.72 -17.86 -5.92
N ILE A 116 3.75 -16.96 -4.96
CA ILE A 116 3.81 -15.51 -5.17
C ILE A 116 5.22 -15.05 -4.88
N GLN A 117 5.92 -14.64 -5.92
CA GLN A 117 7.25 -14.04 -5.85
C GLN A 117 7.14 -12.59 -5.42
N TYR A 118 8.02 -12.15 -4.52
CA TYR A 118 8.10 -10.75 -4.10
C TYR A 118 9.55 -10.34 -3.79
N ARG A 119 9.85 -9.07 -3.97
CA ARG A 119 11.23 -8.55 -3.89
C ARG A 119 12.22 -9.40 -4.70
N SER A 120 11.75 -9.94 -5.81
CA SER A 120 12.47 -10.90 -6.63
C SER A 120 13.15 -10.21 -7.82
N VAL A 121 14.04 -10.91 -8.49
CA VAL A 121 14.74 -10.46 -9.68
C VAL A 121 14.36 -11.28 -10.90
N ILE A 122 14.30 -10.66 -12.07
CA ILE A 122 14.11 -11.37 -13.33
C ILE A 122 15.47 -11.92 -13.76
N LEU A 123 15.60 -13.25 -13.74
CA LEU A 123 16.84 -13.96 -14.10
C LEU A 123 16.93 -14.23 -15.60
N ASP A 124 15.80 -14.51 -16.25
CA ASP A 124 15.70 -14.69 -17.70
C ASP A 124 14.39 -14.06 -18.20
N LYS A 125 14.52 -12.92 -18.87
CA LYS A 125 13.36 -12.19 -19.37
C LYS A 125 12.69 -12.90 -20.56
N ALA A 126 13.44 -13.62 -21.38
CA ALA A 126 12.90 -14.30 -22.57
C ALA A 126 11.99 -15.47 -22.18
N ASN A 127 12.33 -16.17 -21.09
CA ASN A 127 11.60 -17.32 -20.59
C ASN A 127 10.77 -17.01 -19.33
N TRP A 128 10.69 -15.73 -18.94
CA TRP A 128 9.94 -15.29 -17.76
C TRP A 128 10.37 -16.03 -16.48
N VAL A 129 11.69 -16.16 -16.27
CA VAL A 129 12.25 -16.81 -15.10
C VAL A 129 12.58 -15.78 -14.03
N VAL A 130 12.09 -16.01 -12.82
CA VAL A 130 12.24 -15.13 -11.65
C VAL A 130 12.87 -15.89 -10.50
N GLY A 131 13.67 -15.22 -9.67
CA GLY A 131 14.25 -15.78 -8.45
C GLY A 131 14.18 -14.78 -7.30
N GLY A 132 14.04 -15.29 -6.08
CA GLY A 132 13.91 -14.51 -4.86
C GLY A 132 12.91 -15.11 -3.88
N TYR A 133 12.36 -14.28 -2.97
CA TYR A 133 11.39 -14.74 -1.97
C TYR A 133 10.09 -15.20 -2.63
N GLN A 134 9.59 -16.35 -2.18
CA GLN A 134 8.34 -16.95 -2.65
C GLN A 134 7.43 -17.33 -1.47
N ALA A 135 6.24 -16.80 -1.48
CA ALA A 135 5.13 -17.27 -0.67
C ALA A 135 4.53 -18.49 -1.39
N ASP A 136 4.85 -19.67 -0.92
CA ASP A 136 4.60 -20.93 -1.61
C ASP A 136 3.18 -21.44 -1.41
N MET A 137 2.68 -22.19 -2.38
CA MET A 137 1.39 -22.88 -2.36
C MET A 137 1.41 -24.15 -3.19
N GLU A 138 0.70 -25.16 -2.73
CA GLU A 138 0.58 -26.44 -3.42
C GLU A 138 -0.80 -27.08 -3.20
N ALA A 139 -1.11 -28.10 -3.97
CA ALA A 139 -2.28 -28.95 -3.74
C ALA A 139 -2.07 -30.01 -2.64
N GLY A 140 -0.85 -30.21 -2.21
CA GLY A 140 -0.44 -31.15 -1.15
C GLY A 140 -0.45 -30.53 0.26
N PRO A 141 -0.02 -31.30 1.27
CA PRO A 141 -0.05 -30.87 2.67
C PRO A 141 1.23 -30.15 3.15
N THR A 142 2.28 -30.00 2.31
CA THR A 142 3.63 -29.67 2.78
C THR A 142 3.97 -28.20 2.62
N TYR A 143 3.82 -27.64 1.39
CA TYR A 143 4.47 -26.37 1.03
C TYR A 143 3.57 -25.14 1.13
N THR A 144 2.24 -25.28 1.15
CA THR A 144 1.37 -24.10 1.26
C THR A 144 1.65 -23.33 2.55
N GLY A 145 2.01 -22.05 2.40
CA GLY A 145 2.24 -21.13 3.52
C GLY A 145 3.67 -21.15 4.08
N ILE A 146 4.63 -21.78 3.41
CA ILE A 146 6.06 -21.61 3.72
C ILE A 146 6.63 -20.34 3.09
N LEU A 147 7.81 -19.92 3.53
CA LEU A 147 8.66 -19.01 2.79
C LEU A 147 9.78 -19.79 2.12
N TYR A 148 9.80 -19.74 0.80
CA TYR A 148 10.82 -20.36 -0.05
C TYR A 148 11.68 -19.29 -0.72
N GLU A 149 12.88 -19.63 -1.13
CA GLU A 149 13.75 -18.78 -1.94
C GLU A 149 13.98 -19.45 -3.30
N GLU A 150 13.19 -19.05 -4.30
CA GLU A 150 13.22 -19.63 -5.66
C GLU A 150 14.54 -19.29 -6.36
N ARG A 151 15.19 -20.32 -6.91
CA ARG A 151 16.43 -20.22 -7.70
C ARG A 151 17.59 -19.47 -7.02
N MET A 152 17.56 -19.34 -5.71
CA MET A 152 18.63 -18.77 -4.89
C MET A 152 19.21 -19.86 -3.97
N SER A 153 20.02 -19.47 -2.98
CA SER A 153 20.86 -20.43 -2.25
C SER A 153 20.26 -21.01 -0.99
N ARG A 154 19.11 -20.47 -0.50
CA ARG A 154 18.61 -20.82 0.85
C ARG A 154 17.45 -21.81 0.86
N GLY A 155 16.72 -21.96 -0.27
CA GLY A 155 15.61 -22.91 -0.39
C GLY A 155 14.47 -22.61 0.60
N ILE A 156 14.09 -23.57 1.46
CA ILE A 156 13.05 -23.35 2.48
C ILE A 156 13.60 -22.46 3.58
N MET A 157 13.24 -21.19 3.53
CA MET A 157 13.66 -20.20 4.52
C MET A 157 12.91 -20.32 5.85
N ALA A 158 11.62 -20.66 5.80
CA ALA A 158 10.82 -20.99 6.96
C ALA A 158 9.73 -21.99 6.59
N SER A 159 9.55 -23.03 7.39
CA SER A 159 8.43 -23.95 7.27
C SER A 159 7.17 -23.34 7.87
N ARG A 160 6.00 -23.86 7.47
CA ARG A 160 4.72 -23.42 8.02
C ARG A 160 4.67 -23.63 9.54
N GLY A 161 4.37 -22.55 10.27
CA GLY A 161 4.33 -22.53 11.73
C GLY A 161 5.62 -22.05 12.39
N GLU A 162 6.68 -21.78 11.63
CA GLU A 162 7.95 -21.32 12.19
C GLU A 162 8.05 -19.79 12.33
N LYS A 163 8.68 -19.37 13.45
CA LYS A 163 9.34 -18.05 13.57
C LYS A 163 10.84 -18.26 13.36
N VAL A 164 11.43 -17.50 12.43
CA VAL A 164 12.81 -17.71 11.99
C VAL A 164 13.57 -16.38 11.97
N VAL A 165 14.83 -16.44 12.37
CA VAL A 165 15.83 -15.40 12.10
C VAL A 165 16.90 -16.00 11.19
N TRP A 166 17.18 -15.36 10.06
CA TRP A 166 18.39 -15.56 9.29
C TRP A 166 19.41 -14.55 9.79
N ASP A 167 20.43 -15.00 10.50
CA ASP A 167 21.43 -14.14 11.11
C ASP A 167 22.39 -13.49 10.10
N LYS A 168 23.29 -12.64 10.59
CA LYS A 168 24.26 -11.93 9.75
C LYS A 168 25.22 -12.85 9.00
N ASP A 169 25.43 -14.07 9.51
CA ASP A 169 26.23 -15.11 8.85
C ASP A 169 25.40 -15.94 7.87
N CYS A 170 24.13 -15.54 7.64
CA CYS A 170 23.17 -16.25 6.78
C CYS A 170 22.87 -17.70 7.24
N LYS A 171 22.81 -17.90 8.56
CA LYS A 171 22.40 -19.16 9.17
C LYS A 171 20.97 -19.06 9.66
N LYS A 172 20.16 -20.08 9.34
CA LYS A 172 18.78 -20.19 9.81
C LYS A 172 18.72 -20.54 11.29
N GLN A 173 17.96 -19.78 12.06
CA GLN A 173 17.64 -20.03 13.47
C GLN A 173 16.13 -20.04 13.65
N VAL A 174 15.56 -21.15 14.09
CA VAL A 174 14.15 -21.24 14.49
C VAL A 174 14.03 -20.69 15.91
N THR A 175 13.35 -19.54 16.04
CA THR A 175 13.26 -18.78 17.30
C THR A 175 11.94 -18.96 18.03
N GLY A 176 10.96 -19.62 17.40
CA GLY A 176 9.66 -19.88 17.99
C GLY A 176 8.67 -20.56 17.05
N SER A 177 7.45 -20.73 17.53
CA SER A 177 6.34 -21.33 16.79
C SER A 177 5.14 -20.39 16.72
N LEU A 178 4.40 -20.49 15.62
CA LEU A 178 3.09 -19.84 15.37
C LEU A 178 1.92 -20.81 15.57
N GLY A 179 2.20 -22.06 15.89
CA GLY A 179 1.24 -23.16 16.01
C GLY A 179 1.77 -24.42 15.32
N LYS A 180 1.06 -25.51 15.48
CA LYS A 180 1.40 -26.75 14.78
C LYS A 180 1.12 -26.63 13.29
N SER A 181 2.01 -27.17 12.46
CA SER A 181 1.86 -27.14 11.00
C SER A 181 0.56 -27.80 10.52
N GLU A 182 0.12 -28.86 11.20
CA GLU A 182 -1.11 -29.59 10.89
C GLU A 182 -2.36 -28.74 11.17
N ASP A 183 -2.38 -27.98 12.27
CA ASP A 183 -3.49 -27.10 12.61
C ASP A 183 -3.61 -25.95 11.60
N LEU A 184 -2.47 -25.40 11.19
CA LEU A 184 -2.42 -24.37 10.14
C LEU A 184 -2.81 -24.94 8.76
N GLN A 185 -2.43 -26.19 8.48
CA GLN A 185 -2.86 -26.89 7.26
C GLN A 185 -4.37 -27.11 7.22
N ALA A 186 -4.99 -27.43 8.35
CA ALA A 186 -6.44 -27.66 8.43
C ALA A 186 -7.25 -26.40 8.06
N ALA A 187 -6.67 -25.21 8.17
CA ALA A 187 -7.29 -23.97 7.75
C ALA A 187 -7.23 -23.73 6.21
N ILE A 188 -6.45 -24.51 5.47
CA ILE A 188 -6.27 -24.40 4.02
C ILE A 188 -7.33 -25.24 3.31
N ARG A 189 -8.10 -24.63 2.43
CA ARG A 189 -9.16 -25.28 1.66
C ARG A 189 -8.61 -25.82 0.34
N GLN A 190 -8.44 -27.13 0.26
CA GLN A 190 -7.86 -27.81 -0.91
C GLN A 190 -8.76 -27.66 -2.14
N GLY A 191 -8.18 -27.20 -3.28
CA GLY A 191 -8.90 -26.99 -4.53
C GLY A 191 -9.87 -25.82 -4.55
N GLU A 192 -10.05 -25.14 -3.41
CA GLU A 192 -10.96 -24.00 -3.24
C GLU A 192 -10.21 -22.68 -3.13
N TRP A 193 -10.95 -21.57 -3.10
CA TRP A 193 -10.38 -20.24 -2.91
C TRP A 193 -9.89 -20.04 -1.48
N ASN A 194 -8.63 -19.63 -1.35
CA ASN A 194 -7.95 -19.25 -0.10
C ASN A 194 -7.46 -17.81 -0.20
N ASN A 195 -7.47 -17.09 0.91
CA ASN A 195 -6.89 -15.75 1.00
C ASN A 195 -5.43 -15.84 1.42
N TYR A 196 -4.56 -15.17 0.69
CA TYR A 196 -3.14 -15.01 1.03
C TYR A 196 -2.85 -13.53 1.35
N VAL A 197 -2.16 -13.29 2.49
CA VAL A 197 -1.64 -11.97 2.83
C VAL A 197 -0.13 -12.09 3.03
N ILE A 198 0.63 -11.22 2.36
CA ILE A 198 2.07 -11.11 2.47
C ILE A 198 2.40 -9.71 2.97
N ILE A 199 3.14 -9.61 4.08
CA ILE A 199 3.60 -8.34 4.64
C ILE A 199 5.13 -8.37 4.69
N ALA A 200 5.77 -7.47 3.95
CA ALA A 200 7.19 -7.22 4.00
C ALA A 200 7.44 -5.79 4.50
N LYS A 201 8.09 -5.65 5.64
CA LYS A 201 8.45 -4.35 6.22
C LYS A 201 9.91 -4.39 6.71
N GLY A 202 10.77 -3.58 6.08
CA GLY A 202 12.21 -3.73 6.28
C GLY A 202 12.64 -5.16 5.94
N ASN A 203 13.36 -5.79 6.82
CA ASN A 203 13.80 -7.18 6.72
C ASN A 203 12.84 -8.20 7.38
N HIS A 204 11.65 -7.76 7.81
CA HIS A 204 10.65 -8.59 8.46
C HIS A 204 9.59 -9.05 7.45
N LEU A 205 9.47 -10.35 7.24
CA LEU A 205 8.60 -11.01 6.26
C LEU A 205 7.56 -11.87 7.00
N ARG A 206 6.28 -11.68 6.72
CA ARG A 206 5.18 -12.41 7.36
C ARG A 206 4.16 -12.86 6.33
N HIS A 207 3.73 -14.12 6.43
CA HIS A 207 2.67 -14.67 5.58
C HIS A 207 1.47 -15.08 6.41
N TYR A 208 0.27 -14.94 5.82
CA TYR A 208 -0.99 -15.36 6.43
C TYR A 208 -1.85 -16.06 5.37
N ILE A 209 -2.51 -17.14 5.74
CA ILE A 209 -3.50 -17.83 4.91
C ILE A 209 -4.79 -17.94 5.71
N ASN A 210 -5.91 -17.49 5.11
CA ASN A 210 -7.23 -17.49 5.72
C ASN A 210 -7.25 -16.88 7.14
N GLY A 211 -6.43 -15.84 7.37
CA GLY A 211 -6.31 -15.15 8.65
C GLY A 211 -5.31 -15.77 9.63
N HIS A 212 -4.76 -16.95 9.35
CA HIS A 212 -3.76 -17.61 10.19
C HIS A 212 -2.35 -17.26 9.74
N GLN A 213 -1.50 -16.77 10.65
CA GLN A 213 -0.09 -16.51 10.34
C GLN A 213 0.65 -17.82 10.14
N THR A 214 1.32 -17.98 8.99
CA THR A 214 2.00 -19.22 8.61
C THR A 214 3.50 -19.14 8.76
N VAL A 215 4.13 -17.97 8.54
CA VAL A 215 5.55 -17.74 8.82
C VAL A 215 5.78 -16.34 9.37
N ASP A 216 6.88 -16.21 10.14
CA ASP A 216 7.38 -14.96 10.70
C ASP A 216 8.90 -14.98 10.57
N VAL A 217 9.47 -14.20 9.66
CA VAL A 217 10.90 -14.27 9.31
C VAL A 217 11.55 -12.90 9.42
N ILE A 218 12.63 -12.81 10.18
CA ILE A 218 13.57 -11.69 10.18
C ILE A 218 14.80 -12.12 9.37
N ASP A 219 15.10 -11.39 8.31
CA ASP A 219 16.24 -11.68 7.44
C ASP A 219 17.37 -10.66 7.66
N ASP A 220 18.27 -10.95 8.62
CA ASP A 220 19.46 -10.14 8.91
C ASP A 220 20.66 -10.49 8.02
N CYS A 221 20.50 -11.47 7.08
CA CYS A 221 21.55 -11.85 6.14
C CYS A 221 21.72 -10.78 5.04
N GLU A 222 22.46 -9.72 5.32
CA GLU A 222 22.61 -8.55 4.43
C GLU A 222 23.13 -8.90 3.04
N SER A 223 23.97 -9.92 2.92
CA SER A 223 24.56 -10.35 1.65
C SER A 223 23.59 -11.06 0.71
N LYS A 224 22.43 -11.51 1.21
CA LYS A 224 21.44 -12.28 0.44
C LYS A 224 20.03 -11.73 0.50
N ARG A 225 19.70 -10.92 1.53
CA ARG A 225 18.36 -10.37 1.65
C ARG A 225 18.03 -9.41 0.52
N ALA A 226 16.79 -9.48 0.04
CA ALA A 226 16.25 -8.51 -0.91
C ALA A 226 15.35 -7.51 -0.19
N MET A 227 15.60 -6.23 -0.39
CA MET A 227 14.81 -5.15 0.19
C MET A 227 13.79 -4.56 -0.80
N LYS A 228 13.94 -4.86 -2.10
CA LYS A 228 13.09 -4.40 -3.19
C LYS A 228 13.20 -5.36 -4.39
N GLY A 229 12.17 -5.41 -5.23
CA GLY A 229 12.16 -6.19 -6.46
C GLY A 229 10.76 -6.39 -7.03
N VAL A 230 10.63 -7.24 -8.05
CA VAL A 230 9.37 -7.50 -8.75
C VAL A 230 8.41 -8.37 -7.93
N LEU A 231 7.12 -8.26 -8.28
CA LEU A 231 6.06 -9.22 -7.93
C LEU A 231 5.84 -10.14 -9.14
N ALA A 232 5.67 -11.44 -8.90
CA ALA A 232 5.31 -12.38 -9.95
C ALA A 232 4.52 -13.58 -9.40
N LEU A 233 3.79 -14.26 -10.28
CA LEU A 233 3.01 -15.46 -9.98
C LEU A 233 3.64 -16.64 -10.71
N GLN A 234 3.92 -17.73 -9.99
CA GLN A 234 4.59 -18.91 -10.54
C GLN A 234 3.60 -19.84 -11.25
N LEU A 235 4.02 -20.42 -12.38
CA LEU A 235 3.48 -21.64 -12.93
C LEU A 235 4.60 -22.69 -12.90
N HIS A 236 4.40 -23.73 -12.07
CA HIS A 236 5.42 -24.72 -11.80
C HIS A 236 5.51 -25.75 -12.93
N ALA A 237 6.74 -26.15 -13.28
CA ALA A 237 7.01 -27.21 -14.20
C ALA A 237 6.58 -28.59 -13.65
N GLY A 238 6.31 -29.52 -14.54
CA GLY A 238 5.99 -30.90 -14.17
C GLY A 238 4.61 -31.34 -14.66
N LYS A 239 3.80 -31.88 -13.76
CA LYS A 239 2.49 -32.44 -14.10
C LYS A 239 1.47 -31.37 -14.48
N PRO A 240 0.47 -31.69 -15.33
CA PRO A 240 -0.61 -30.78 -15.65
C PRO A 240 -1.32 -30.21 -14.41
N MET A 241 -1.47 -28.90 -14.38
CA MET A 241 -2.06 -28.17 -13.26
C MET A 241 -2.74 -26.89 -13.68
N LEU A 242 -3.58 -26.35 -12.80
CA LEU A 242 -4.18 -25.03 -12.90
C LEU A 242 -3.94 -24.26 -11.61
N VAL A 243 -3.52 -23.00 -11.73
CA VAL A 243 -3.49 -22.05 -10.63
C VAL A 243 -4.23 -20.77 -11.03
N GLN A 244 -4.95 -20.21 -10.08
CA GLN A 244 -5.72 -18.99 -10.30
C GLN A 244 -5.50 -17.99 -9.17
N PHE A 245 -5.46 -16.70 -9.55
CA PHE A 245 -5.33 -15.58 -8.62
C PHE A 245 -6.36 -14.50 -8.96
N ARG A 246 -7.02 -13.96 -7.94
CA ARG A 246 -7.95 -12.82 -8.08
C ARG A 246 -7.89 -11.90 -6.90
N ASP A 247 -8.58 -10.79 -6.97
CA ASP A 247 -8.65 -9.78 -5.90
C ASP A 247 -7.26 -9.34 -5.41
N ILE A 248 -6.32 -9.17 -6.38
CA ILE A 248 -4.93 -8.85 -6.08
C ILE A 248 -4.85 -7.36 -5.76
N ARG A 249 -4.53 -7.06 -4.51
CA ARG A 249 -4.47 -5.70 -3.96
C ARG A 249 -3.14 -5.47 -3.29
N LEU A 250 -2.55 -4.34 -3.58
CA LEU A 250 -1.24 -3.94 -3.08
C LEU A 250 -1.37 -2.64 -2.27
N ARG A 251 -0.88 -2.65 -1.05
CA ARG A 251 -0.61 -1.46 -0.25
C ARG A 251 0.87 -1.32 -0.06
N VAL A 252 1.44 -0.24 -0.58
CA VAL A 252 2.83 0.14 -0.32
C VAL A 252 2.79 1.13 0.84
N PRO A 253 3.46 0.84 1.98
CA PRO A 253 3.56 1.81 3.07
C PRO A 253 4.17 3.11 2.57
N ALA A 254 3.76 4.21 3.17
CA ALA A 254 4.05 5.55 2.70
C ALA A 254 5.47 6.05 3.01
N GLU A 255 6.51 5.24 2.77
CA GLU A 255 7.82 5.80 2.41
C GLU A 255 7.86 5.98 0.88
N GLY A 256 7.04 6.88 0.37
CA GLY A 256 6.85 7.15 -1.05
C GLY A 256 5.41 7.00 -1.56
N GLY A 257 4.50 6.32 -0.83
CA GLY A 257 3.13 6.10 -1.25
C GLY A 257 2.21 7.30 -1.01
N ALA A 258 1.52 7.35 0.10
CA ALA A 258 0.56 8.44 0.35
C ALA A 258 1.27 9.77 0.57
N SER A 259 2.41 9.80 1.28
CA SER A 259 3.22 11.04 1.42
C SER A 259 3.78 11.51 0.09
N ALA A 260 4.28 10.63 -0.79
CA ALA A 260 4.79 11.05 -2.10
C ALA A 260 3.68 11.45 -3.07
N ILE A 261 2.53 10.78 -3.03
CA ILE A 261 1.33 11.18 -3.79
C ILE A 261 0.84 12.53 -3.29
N ASP A 262 0.72 12.72 -1.98
CA ASP A 262 0.29 13.98 -1.40
C ASP A 262 1.34 15.07 -1.66
N LEU A 263 2.62 14.78 -1.48
CA LEU A 263 3.69 15.72 -1.79
C LEU A 263 3.68 16.11 -3.27
N LYS A 264 3.48 15.17 -4.17
CA LYS A 264 3.32 15.45 -5.61
C LYS A 264 2.08 16.31 -5.88
N ARG A 265 0.98 16.05 -5.20
CA ARG A 265 -0.24 16.87 -5.30
C ARG A 265 -0.05 18.25 -4.70
N MET A 266 0.76 18.39 -3.67
CA MET A 266 1.05 19.71 -3.06
C MET A 266 1.96 20.58 -3.90
N GLN A 267 2.74 20.05 -4.84
CA GLN A 267 3.69 20.85 -5.63
C GLN A 267 3.04 21.97 -6.41
N GLY A 268 3.75 23.11 -6.53
CA GLY A 268 3.34 24.29 -7.29
C GLY A 268 2.65 25.36 -6.45
N ALA A 269 1.94 26.28 -7.11
CA ALA A 269 1.33 27.45 -6.49
C ALA A 269 -0.13 27.16 -6.10
N TRP A 270 -0.49 27.58 -4.90
CA TRP A 270 -1.82 27.45 -4.31
C TRP A 270 -2.31 28.80 -3.83
N ARG A 271 -3.44 29.24 -4.36
CA ARG A 271 -4.09 30.47 -3.92
C ARG A 271 -4.98 30.16 -2.73
N VAL A 272 -4.99 31.07 -1.81
CA VAL A 272 -5.93 31.02 -0.70
C VAL A 272 -7.35 31.26 -1.23
N ALA A 273 -8.21 30.31 -0.95
CA ALA A 273 -9.63 30.41 -1.30
C ALA A 273 -10.45 30.96 -0.16
N SER A 274 -10.06 30.63 1.01
CA SER A 274 -10.81 31.04 2.18
C SER A 274 -10.07 30.82 3.52
N ILE A 275 -10.35 31.63 4.64
CA ILE A 275 -9.79 31.63 6.02
C ILE A 275 -10.88 31.46 7.10
N GLU A 276 -10.82 30.46 8.00
CA GLU A 276 -11.68 30.36 9.18
C GLU A 276 -10.86 30.44 10.48
N SER A 277 -11.28 31.28 11.35
CA SER A 277 -10.77 31.43 12.71
C SER A 277 -11.96 31.65 13.63
N ARG A 278 -11.94 31.10 14.84
CA ARG A 278 -13.02 31.25 15.83
C ARG A 278 -14.41 30.87 15.29
N GLY A 279 -14.49 29.80 14.48
CA GLY A 279 -15.74 29.35 13.87
C GLY A 279 -16.32 30.30 12.82
N SER A 280 -15.60 31.37 12.42
CA SER A 280 -16.05 32.39 11.48
C SER A 280 -15.08 32.54 10.33
N LEU A 281 -15.64 32.86 9.14
CA LEU A 281 -14.86 33.18 7.96
C LEU A 281 -14.20 34.57 8.10
N VAL A 282 -12.93 34.66 7.71
CA VAL A 282 -12.24 35.93 7.56
C VAL A 282 -12.75 36.61 6.28
N PRO A 283 -13.05 37.91 6.28
CA PRO A 283 -13.50 38.64 5.09
C PRO A 283 -12.58 38.44 3.89
N GLU A 284 -13.16 38.28 2.69
CA GLU A 284 -12.43 37.95 1.47
C GLU A 284 -11.36 39.01 1.11
N GLU A 285 -11.64 40.27 1.37
CA GLU A 285 -10.68 41.38 1.16
C GLU A 285 -9.37 41.23 1.95
N ASN A 286 -9.38 40.47 3.05
CA ASN A 286 -8.20 40.22 3.89
C ASN A 286 -7.40 39.00 3.48
N VAL A 287 -7.87 38.21 2.51
CA VAL A 287 -7.25 36.97 2.09
C VAL A 287 -6.86 36.91 0.61
N THR A 288 -7.29 37.93 -0.17
CA THR A 288 -6.95 38.05 -1.59
C THR A 288 -5.45 38.20 -1.79
N ASN A 289 -4.93 37.54 -2.84
CA ASN A 289 -3.54 37.61 -3.29
C ASN A 289 -2.50 36.84 -2.43
N ILE A 290 -2.92 36.06 -1.46
CA ILE A 290 -1.97 35.18 -0.76
C ILE A 290 -1.79 33.89 -1.55
N VAL A 291 -0.53 33.57 -1.83
CA VAL A 291 -0.12 32.36 -2.57
C VAL A 291 0.88 31.59 -1.75
N VAL A 292 0.68 30.29 -1.64
CA VAL A 292 1.67 29.34 -1.11
C VAL A 292 2.26 28.57 -2.26
N THR A 293 3.58 28.63 -2.42
CA THR A 293 4.31 27.83 -3.40
C THR A 293 5.03 26.71 -2.70
N VAL A 294 4.82 25.48 -3.15
CA VAL A 294 5.46 24.26 -2.61
C VAL A 294 6.45 23.70 -3.63
N ASN A 295 7.69 23.46 -3.17
CA ASN A 295 8.75 22.84 -3.95
C ASN A 295 9.49 21.79 -3.10
N GLY A 296 9.28 20.51 -3.41
CA GLY A 296 9.68 19.42 -2.51
C GLY A 296 8.96 19.58 -1.16
N ASN A 297 9.71 19.49 -0.08
CA ASN A 297 9.22 19.73 1.28
C ASN A 297 9.35 21.21 1.74
N ASN A 298 9.72 22.11 0.83
CA ASN A 298 9.82 23.54 1.13
C ASN A 298 8.53 24.25 0.74
N TYR A 299 8.18 25.26 1.51
CA TYR A 299 7.08 26.18 1.16
C TYR A 299 7.53 27.64 1.23
N GLU A 300 6.90 28.48 0.44
CA GLU A 300 7.03 29.92 0.49
C GLU A 300 5.63 30.55 0.36
N VAL A 301 5.30 31.42 1.31
CA VAL A 301 4.07 32.22 1.31
C VAL A 301 4.40 33.60 0.81
N SER A 302 3.61 34.09 -0.14
CA SER A 302 3.73 35.44 -0.68
C SER A 302 2.35 36.09 -0.84
N GLY A 303 2.25 37.37 -0.58
CA GLY A 303 1.05 38.16 -0.78
C GLY A 303 0.83 39.19 0.33
N GLY A 304 0.51 40.44 -0.05
CA GLY A 304 0.45 41.56 0.88
C GLY A 304 1.82 41.80 1.55
N ASP A 305 1.78 42.07 2.86
CA ASP A 305 3.00 42.26 3.68
C ASP A 305 3.52 40.94 4.28
N ILE A 306 3.02 39.79 3.78
CA ILE A 306 3.35 38.46 4.33
C ILE A 306 4.46 37.82 3.49
N THR A 307 5.58 37.51 4.13
CA THR A 307 6.62 36.64 3.60
C THR A 307 6.95 35.63 4.67
N ASP A 308 6.63 34.37 4.41
CA ASP A 308 6.98 33.25 5.27
C ASP A 308 7.49 32.10 4.41
N LYS A 309 8.49 31.42 4.88
CA LYS A 309 9.03 30.20 4.23
C LYS A 309 9.59 29.25 5.26
N GLY A 310 9.60 28.01 4.89
CA GLY A 310 10.07 26.95 5.74
C GLY A 310 10.01 25.59 5.08
N THR A 311 10.00 24.56 5.90
CA THR A 311 9.87 23.20 5.50
C THR A 311 8.67 22.54 6.20
N PHE A 312 8.26 21.38 5.72
CA PHE A 312 7.25 20.59 6.42
C PHE A 312 7.56 19.09 6.31
N THR A 313 7.06 18.34 7.27
CA THR A 313 7.03 16.87 7.26
C THR A 313 5.58 16.38 7.31
N MET A 314 5.32 15.17 6.83
CA MET A 314 3.97 14.61 6.75
C MET A 314 3.92 13.21 7.34
N ASP A 315 2.85 12.91 8.10
CA ASP A 315 2.50 11.57 8.56
C ASP A 315 1.12 11.19 8.01
N THR A 316 1.13 10.42 6.92
CA THR A 316 -0.07 9.93 6.26
C THR A 316 -0.65 8.66 6.89
N SER A 317 0.00 8.09 7.92
CA SER A 317 -0.50 6.94 8.67
C SER A 317 -1.61 7.31 9.66
N LYS A 318 -1.82 8.62 9.89
CA LYS A 318 -2.82 9.17 10.81
C LYS A 318 -4.12 9.51 10.11
N SER A 319 -5.22 9.56 10.87
CA SER A 319 -6.52 10.03 10.41
C SER A 319 -7.12 11.03 11.41
N PRO A 320 -7.24 12.31 11.03
CA PRO A 320 -6.78 12.94 9.78
C PRO A 320 -5.25 12.88 9.62
N ARG A 321 -4.75 12.98 8.35
CA ARG A 321 -3.32 13.02 8.04
C ARG A 321 -2.67 14.20 8.75
N GLN A 322 -1.45 14.02 9.25
CA GLN A 322 -0.74 15.01 10.05
C GLN A 322 0.40 15.66 9.28
N MET A 323 0.68 16.92 9.63
CA MET A 323 1.78 17.71 9.08
C MET A 323 2.45 18.49 10.22
N ASP A 324 3.77 18.53 10.22
CA ASP A 324 4.56 19.44 11.04
C ASP A 324 5.22 20.47 10.13
N ILE A 325 4.93 21.75 10.38
CA ILE A 325 5.44 22.88 9.60
C ILE A 325 6.53 23.55 10.42
N HIS A 326 7.68 23.80 9.79
CA HIS A 326 8.87 24.38 10.39
C HIS A 326 9.23 25.69 9.68
N PRO A 327 8.65 26.82 10.08
CA PRO A 327 8.99 28.12 9.54
C PRO A 327 10.46 28.46 9.83
N ASN A 328 11.18 28.98 8.83
CA ASN A 328 12.55 29.47 8.96
C ASN A 328 12.65 30.97 8.73
N SER A 329 11.54 31.63 8.47
CA SER A 329 11.37 33.09 8.41
C SER A 329 9.96 33.46 8.88
N GLY A 330 9.70 34.75 9.06
CA GLY A 330 8.40 35.23 9.53
C GLY A 330 8.25 35.19 11.05
N PRO A 331 7.05 35.50 11.57
CA PRO A 331 6.79 35.63 13.00
C PRO A 331 6.90 34.33 13.78
N ASP A 332 6.67 33.17 13.14
CA ASP A 332 6.71 31.84 13.76
C ASP A 332 8.04 31.11 13.50
N SER A 333 9.11 31.84 13.09
CA SER A 333 10.42 31.25 12.82
C SER A 333 10.99 30.52 14.02
N GLY A 334 11.40 29.23 13.80
CA GLY A 334 11.96 28.37 14.83
C GLY A 334 10.94 27.60 15.68
N VAL A 335 9.63 27.80 15.44
CA VAL A 335 8.56 27.04 16.09
C VAL A 335 8.12 25.87 15.19
N THR A 336 7.72 24.75 15.79
CA THR A 336 7.04 23.70 15.05
C THR A 336 5.54 23.89 15.15
N ILE A 337 4.88 24.14 14.00
CA ILE A 337 3.44 24.30 13.92
C ILE A 337 2.83 22.93 13.58
N GLN A 338 2.01 22.42 14.49
CA GLN A 338 1.35 21.13 14.33
C GLN A 338 0.04 21.27 13.56
N ALA A 339 -0.15 20.49 12.50
CA ALA A 339 -1.32 20.59 11.64
C ALA A 339 -1.90 19.21 11.28
N VAL A 340 -3.14 19.24 10.77
CA VAL A 340 -3.75 18.17 10.00
C VAL A 340 -4.08 18.69 8.61
N TYR A 341 -4.02 17.80 7.59
CA TYR A 341 -4.22 18.22 6.21
C TYR A 341 -4.98 17.19 5.38
N GLU A 342 -5.54 17.65 4.29
CA GLU A 342 -5.96 16.85 3.15
C GLU A 342 -5.62 17.56 1.84
N VAL A 343 -5.30 16.82 0.79
CA VAL A 343 -4.96 17.36 -0.53
C VAL A 343 -5.60 16.54 -1.65
N GLY A 344 -6.38 17.22 -2.49
CA GLY A 344 -6.94 16.70 -3.74
C GLY A 344 -6.16 17.18 -4.96
N ALA A 345 -6.79 17.09 -6.15
CA ALA A 345 -6.22 17.57 -7.40
C ALA A 345 -6.19 19.11 -7.46
N GLU A 346 -7.29 19.75 -7.07
CA GLU A 346 -7.54 21.19 -7.24
C GLU A 346 -7.70 21.93 -5.90
N THR A 347 -7.78 21.20 -4.79
CA THR A 347 -8.01 21.77 -3.47
C THR A 347 -7.07 21.14 -2.44
N MET A 348 -6.59 21.98 -1.53
CA MET A 348 -5.83 21.56 -0.35
C MET A 348 -6.43 22.25 0.87
N ARG A 349 -6.54 21.50 1.97
CA ARG A 349 -7.05 22.00 3.25
C ARG A 349 -6.06 21.68 4.36
N VAL A 350 -5.70 22.68 5.13
CA VAL A 350 -4.79 22.56 6.28
C VAL A 350 -5.44 23.21 7.50
N CYS A 351 -5.48 22.49 8.60
CA CYS A 351 -5.92 23.00 9.89
C CYS A 351 -4.76 22.90 10.86
N TYR A 352 -4.27 24.03 11.39
CA TYR A 352 -3.08 24.06 12.22
C TYR A 352 -3.24 24.81 13.52
N ALA A 353 -2.50 24.36 14.51
CA ALA A 353 -2.41 24.96 15.83
C ALA A 353 -1.46 26.15 15.82
N ARG A 354 -1.88 27.27 16.39
CA ARG A 354 -1.00 28.39 16.72
C ARG A 354 -0.24 28.10 18.02
N GLU A 355 0.69 28.98 18.36
CA GLU A 355 1.53 28.83 19.54
C GLU A 355 0.72 28.47 20.81
N GLY A 356 1.18 27.43 21.49
CA GLY A 356 0.57 26.94 22.74
C GLY A 356 -0.68 26.05 22.56
N ALA A 357 -1.15 25.80 21.33
CA ALA A 357 -2.25 24.87 21.08
C ALA A 357 -1.75 23.47 20.71
N SER A 358 -2.55 22.46 21.05
CA SER A 358 -2.32 21.07 20.60
C SER A 358 -2.72 20.89 19.14
N ARG A 359 -2.13 19.88 18.47
CA ARG A 359 -2.51 19.49 17.11
C ARG A 359 -4.02 19.33 16.97
N PRO A 360 -4.65 19.93 15.96
CA PRO A 360 -6.06 19.70 15.67
C PRO A 360 -6.34 18.23 15.39
N THR A 361 -7.49 17.73 15.84
CA THR A 361 -7.94 16.35 15.59
C THR A 361 -9.02 16.28 14.51
N SER A 362 -9.45 17.42 13.99
CA SER A 362 -10.46 17.55 12.93
C SER A 362 -10.28 18.86 12.18
N PHE A 363 -10.99 19.00 11.04
CA PHE A 363 -11.02 20.24 10.26
C PHE A 363 -12.12 21.17 10.76
N LYS A 364 -11.97 21.66 11.99
CA LYS A 364 -12.90 22.62 12.62
C LYS A 364 -12.10 23.64 13.42
N THR A 365 -12.54 24.87 13.38
CA THR A 365 -12.14 25.90 14.33
C THR A 365 -13.19 26.03 15.44
N THR A 366 -12.78 26.47 16.60
CA THR A 366 -13.64 26.73 17.76
C THR A 366 -13.56 28.20 18.13
N ASP A 367 -14.27 28.64 19.14
CA ASP A 367 -14.18 30.01 19.67
C ASP A 367 -12.77 30.38 20.15
N ASP A 368 -11.90 29.39 20.35
CA ASP A 368 -10.48 29.57 20.62
C ASP A 368 -9.75 29.98 19.34
N ASP A 369 -9.04 31.11 19.36
CA ASP A 369 -8.30 31.66 18.21
C ASP A 369 -6.97 30.95 17.91
N ARG A 370 -6.62 29.95 18.67
CA ARG A 370 -5.38 29.19 18.54
C ARG A 370 -5.43 28.11 17.45
N VAL A 371 -6.56 27.91 16.80
CA VAL A 371 -6.70 26.99 15.67
C VAL A 371 -7.17 27.75 14.45
N LEU A 372 -6.44 27.57 13.37
CA LEU A 372 -6.77 28.15 12.07
C LEU A 372 -6.99 27.03 11.06
N MET A 373 -7.92 27.26 10.16
CA MET A 373 -8.15 26.35 9.05
C MET A 373 -8.08 27.07 7.70
N ILE A 374 -7.30 26.50 6.75
CA ILE A 374 -7.03 27.05 5.42
C ILE A 374 -7.58 26.14 4.33
N VAL A 375 -8.29 26.71 3.34
CA VAL A 375 -8.45 26.07 2.03
C VAL A 375 -7.68 26.82 0.97
N TYR A 376 -6.97 26.06 0.17
CA TYR A 376 -6.27 26.53 -1.01
C TYR A 376 -6.91 25.96 -2.27
N LYS A 377 -6.81 26.70 -3.38
CA LYS A 377 -7.15 26.24 -4.73
C LYS A 377 -6.00 26.54 -5.68
N ARG A 378 -5.91 25.76 -6.73
CA ARG A 378 -5.03 26.05 -7.87
C ARG A 378 -5.60 27.09 -8.79
#